data_03aadaccb9876933c4a3a300d91e14bd
#
_entry.id   03aadaccb9876933c4a3a300d91e14bd
#
_cell.length_a   1.000
_cell.length_b   1.000
_cell.length_c   1.000
_cell.angle_alpha   90.00
_cell.angle_beta   90.00
_cell.angle_gamma   90.00
#
_symmetry.space_group_name_H-M   'P 1'
#
loop_
_entity.id
_entity.type
_entity.pdbx_description
1 polymer ?
#
loop_
_entity_poly.entity_id
_entity_poly.type
_entity_poly.pdbx_seq_one_letter_code
_entity_poly.pdbx_strand_id
1 'polypeptide(L)'
;NAEHDTYLFELQDAYQQILRDSLQIIPLTANDGRQLQAALLLNDRRLMFSKAGVSDPLKQGVSPYERIEYRYDSAQKKVYRLKYANLNIPNRVQPISSTLLERVDQFKITVLNPQELTQWPENINDPNNVTELKKLPLGFKVQLTVAGTDYEWIYSLLNTNKLSPSQNNQVLPP
;
A
#
# COMPACT_ATOMS: atom_id res chain seq x y z
N ASN A 1 -23.26 20.27 -0.52
CA ASN A 1 -22.70 21.48 -1.09
C ASN A 1 -21.42 21.18 -1.88
N ALA A 2 -20.87 22.15 -2.58
CA ALA A 2 -19.71 21.94 -3.44
C ALA A 2 -18.48 21.42 -2.67
N GLU A 3 -18.26 21.90 -1.46
CA GLU A 3 -17.15 21.46 -0.62
C GLU A 3 -17.29 19.99 -0.22
N HIS A 4 -18.50 19.60 0.19
CA HIS A 4 -18.81 18.22 0.55
C HIS A 4 -18.66 17.28 -0.65
N ASP A 5 -19.13 17.69 -1.83
CA ASP A 5 -19.02 16.90 -3.05
C ASP A 5 -17.56 16.70 -3.47
N THR A 6 -16.74 17.74 -3.42
CA THR A 6 -15.31 17.65 -3.70
C THR A 6 -14.64 16.65 -2.76
N TYR A 7 -15.00 16.68 -1.51
CA TYR A 7 -14.50 15.82 -0.47
C TYR A 7 -14.82 14.34 -0.72
N LEU A 8 -16.05 14.04 -1.14
CA LEU A 8 -16.44 12.67 -1.49
C LEU A 8 -15.67 12.16 -2.70
N PHE A 9 -15.41 13.00 -3.70
CA PHE A 9 -14.59 12.65 -4.85
C PHE A 9 -13.16 12.31 -4.43
N GLU A 10 -12.57 13.09 -3.52
CA GLU A 10 -11.22 12.83 -3.02
C GLU A 10 -11.14 11.48 -2.31
N LEU A 11 -12.15 11.14 -1.48
CA LEU A 11 -12.24 9.85 -0.81
C LEU A 11 -12.34 8.71 -1.82
N GLN A 12 -13.19 8.85 -2.81
CA GLN A 12 -13.37 7.84 -3.84
C GLN A 12 -12.09 7.65 -4.67
N ASP A 13 -11.42 8.73 -5.02
CA ASP A 13 -10.16 8.68 -5.76
C ASP A 13 -9.08 7.95 -4.96
N ALA A 14 -8.99 8.23 -3.66
CA ALA A 14 -8.03 7.55 -2.78
C ALA A 14 -8.34 6.05 -2.70
N TYR A 15 -9.60 5.70 -2.49
CA TYR A 15 -10.02 4.29 -2.47
C TYR A 15 -9.64 3.58 -3.76
N GLN A 16 -9.93 4.20 -4.91
CA GLN A 16 -9.65 3.62 -6.23
C GLN A 16 -8.16 3.52 -6.51
N GLN A 17 -7.36 4.49 -6.08
CA GLN A 17 -5.91 4.41 -6.24
C GLN A 17 -5.32 3.24 -5.47
N ILE A 18 -5.76 3.05 -4.22
CA ILE A 18 -5.30 1.93 -3.40
C ILE A 18 -5.78 0.60 -4.02
N LEU A 19 -7.00 0.56 -4.57
CA LEU A 19 -7.51 -0.63 -5.24
C LEU A 19 -6.65 -0.98 -6.45
N ARG A 20 -6.34 -0.02 -7.31
CA ARG A 20 -5.46 -0.25 -8.47
C ARG A 20 -4.09 -0.77 -8.05
N ASP A 21 -3.51 -0.15 -7.03
CA ASP A 21 -2.22 -0.59 -6.51
C ASP A 21 -2.31 -2.02 -5.98
N SER A 22 -3.33 -2.32 -5.18
CA SER A 22 -3.48 -3.64 -4.56
C SER A 22 -3.60 -4.77 -5.58
N LEU A 23 -4.26 -4.51 -6.70
CA LEU A 23 -4.42 -5.48 -7.78
C LEU A 23 -3.10 -5.77 -8.51
N GLN A 24 -2.10 -4.91 -8.36
CA GLN A 24 -0.81 -5.02 -9.04
C GLN A 24 0.33 -5.46 -8.12
N ILE A 25 0.05 -5.70 -6.85
CA ILE A 25 1.07 -6.18 -5.90
C ILE A 25 1.57 -7.56 -6.33
N ILE A 26 2.90 -7.72 -6.31
CA ILE A 26 3.57 -8.94 -6.76
C ILE A 26 4.56 -9.42 -5.69
N PRO A 27 4.84 -10.75 -5.67
CA PRO A 27 5.74 -11.34 -4.66
C PRO A 27 7.22 -11.18 -5.04
N LEU A 28 7.67 -9.94 -5.25
CA LEU A 28 9.06 -9.63 -5.53
C LEU A 28 9.65 -8.77 -4.42
N THR A 29 10.80 -9.17 -3.92
CA THR A 29 11.56 -8.40 -2.95
C THR A 29 12.10 -7.12 -3.58
N ALA A 30 12.40 -6.14 -2.75
CA ALA A 30 13.11 -4.93 -3.13
C ALA A 30 14.44 -4.87 -2.40
N ASN A 31 15.29 -3.92 -2.77
CA ASN A 31 16.60 -3.72 -2.15
C ASN A 31 16.81 -2.23 -1.93
N ASP A 32 17.14 -1.83 -0.71
CA ASP A 32 17.36 -0.43 -0.36
C ASP A 32 18.83 -0.01 -0.46
N GLY A 33 19.68 -0.86 -1.05
CA GLY A 33 21.12 -0.64 -1.13
C GLY A 33 21.90 -1.24 0.02
N ARG A 34 21.23 -1.74 1.06
CA ARG A 34 21.84 -2.36 2.24
C ARG A 34 21.36 -3.78 2.45
N GLN A 35 20.07 -4.00 2.31
CA GLN A 35 19.43 -5.28 2.57
C GLN A 35 18.20 -5.49 1.70
N LEU A 36 17.79 -6.74 1.60
CA LEU A 36 16.51 -7.08 0.97
C LEU A 36 15.35 -6.61 1.84
N GLN A 37 14.31 -6.17 1.17
CA GLN A 37 13.04 -5.82 1.79
C GLN A 37 11.95 -6.75 1.31
N ALA A 38 11.02 -7.08 2.18
CA ALA A 38 9.89 -7.94 1.85
C ALA A 38 9.06 -7.40 0.69
N ALA A 39 8.46 -8.29 -0.08
CA ALA A 39 7.57 -7.93 -1.18
C ALA A 39 6.44 -7.00 -0.70
N LEU A 40 5.92 -7.27 0.48
CA LEU A 40 5.03 -6.36 1.21
C LEU A 40 5.55 -6.22 2.63
N LEU A 41 5.68 -5.00 3.10
CA LEU A 41 6.18 -4.68 4.43
C LEU A 41 5.18 -3.77 5.14
N LEU A 42 4.70 -4.21 6.31
CA LEU A 42 3.93 -3.36 7.21
C LEU A 42 4.73 -3.20 8.49
N ASN A 43 5.12 -1.98 8.80
CA ASN A 43 5.89 -1.64 9.98
C ASN A 43 5.58 -0.19 10.37
N ASP A 44 5.29 0.04 11.65
CA ASP A 44 5.06 1.37 12.20
C ASP A 44 4.07 2.22 11.38
N ARG A 45 2.94 1.65 10.99
CA ARG A 45 1.89 2.32 10.22
C ARG A 45 2.29 2.66 8.78
N ARG A 46 3.44 2.14 8.32
CA ARG A 46 3.88 2.28 6.93
C ARG A 46 3.61 0.98 6.20
N LEU A 47 2.96 1.09 5.06
CA LEU A 47 2.80 -0.02 4.15
C LEU A 47 3.66 0.23 2.92
N MET A 48 4.54 -0.72 2.61
CA MET A 48 5.35 -0.70 1.40
C MET A 48 5.14 -1.99 0.63
N PHE A 49 5.17 -1.92 -0.69
CA PHE A 49 5.03 -3.13 -1.50
C PHE A 49 5.61 -2.95 -2.90
N SER A 50 5.93 -4.07 -3.51
CA SER A 50 6.35 -4.13 -4.91
C SER A 50 5.12 -4.33 -5.79
N LYS A 51 5.05 -3.61 -6.90
CA LYS A 51 3.96 -3.75 -7.86
C LYS A 51 4.48 -3.80 -9.29
N ALA A 52 3.69 -4.42 -10.16
CA ALA A 52 3.86 -4.42 -11.60
C ALA A 52 2.98 -3.34 -12.24
N GLY A 53 2.83 -3.37 -13.55
CA GLY A 53 1.90 -2.52 -14.27
C GLY A 53 2.51 -1.29 -14.93
N VAL A 54 3.84 -1.17 -14.92
CA VAL A 54 4.54 -0.11 -15.66
C VAL A 54 4.78 -0.62 -17.08
N SER A 55 4.43 0.20 -18.08
CA SER A 55 4.70 -0.11 -19.48
C SER A 55 5.89 0.69 -20.01
N ASP A 56 6.60 0.10 -20.97
CA ASP A 56 7.73 0.75 -21.64
C ASP A 56 7.54 0.62 -23.16
N PRO A 57 6.53 1.30 -23.74
CA PRO A 57 6.19 1.13 -25.15
C PRO A 57 7.30 1.60 -26.10
N LEU A 58 8.16 2.51 -25.65
CA LEU A 58 9.27 3.01 -26.43
C LEU A 58 10.57 2.23 -26.21
N LYS A 59 10.52 1.18 -25.39
CA LYS A 59 11.67 0.31 -25.08
C LYS A 59 12.89 1.10 -24.61
N GLN A 60 12.66 2.03 -23.69
CA GLN A 60 13.70 2.89 -23.13
C GLN A 60 14.41 2.28 -21.93
N GLY A 61 14.10 1.03 -21.57
CA GLY A 61 14.68 0.35 -20.42
C GLY A 61 14.03 0.73 -19.10
N VAL A 62 12.80 1.24 -19.12
CA VAL A 62 12.05 1.54 -17.88
C VAL A 62 11.71 0.21 -17.18
N SER A 63 11.95 0.15 -15.88
CA SER A 63 11.59 -1.02 -15.08
C SER A 63 10.09 -1.29 -15.16
N PRO A 64 9.66 -2.56 -15.33
CA PRO A 64 8.24 -2.90 -15.29
C PRO A 64 7.66 -2.88 -13.88
N TYR A 65 8.49 -2.65 -12.87
CA TYR A 65 8.13 -2.72 -11.46
C TYR A 65 8.35 -1.39 -10.77
N GLU A 66 7.52 -1.14 -9.75
CA GLU A 66 7.63 0.02 -8.88
C GLU A 66 7.54 -0.42 -7.42
N ARG A 67 8.12 0.38 -6.53
CA ARG A 67 7.94 0.24 -5.08
C ARG A 67 7.06 1.38 -4.61
N ILE A 68 6.01 1.05 -3.87
CA ILE A 68 5.03 2.03 -3.37
C ILE A 68 5.09 2.03 -1.84
N GLU A 69 4.93 3.22 -1.27
CA GLU A 69 4.75 3.39 0.17
C GLU A 69 3.56 4.29 0.44
N TYR A 70 2.69 3.90 1.38
CA TYR A 70 1.69 4.79 1.95
C TYR A 70 2.20 5.29 3.30
N ARG A 71 2.27 6.60 3.43
CA ARG A 71 2.79 7.25 4.63
C ARG A 71 1.80 8.27 5.15
N TYR A 72 1.46 8.15 6.45
CA TYR A 72 0.58 9.09 7.11
C TYR A 72 1.38 10.12 7.88
N ASP A 73 1.06 11.40 7.68
CA ASP A 73 1.59 12.52 8.44
C ASP A 73 0.46 13.06 9.33
N SER A 74 0.50 12.73 10.62
CA SER A 74 -0.53 13.12 11.57
C SER A 74 -0.52 14.62 11.86
N ALA A 75 0.63 15.28 11.75
CA ALA A 75 0.74 16.72 11.97
C ALA A 75 0.03 17.50 10.85
N GLN A 76 0.19 17.06 9.60
CA GLN A 76 -0.45 17.68 8.45
C GLN A 76 -1.82 17.06 8.12
N LYS A 77 -2.18 15.97 8.77
CA LYS A 77 -3.41 15.20 8.51
C LYS A 77 -3.52 14.77 7.05
N LYS A 78 -2.40 14.32 6.48
CA LYS A 78 -2.31 13.90 5.09
C LYS A 78 -1.75 12.48 4.98
N VAL A 79 -2.25 11.76 3.98
CA VAL A 79 -1.68 10.47 3.57
C VAL A 79 -0.97 10.69 2.24
N TYR A 80 0.30 10.34 2.19
CA TYR A 80 1.12 10.44 0.99
C TYR A 80 1.31 9.08 0.34
N ARG A 81 1.36 9.08 -0.99
CA ARG A 81 1.78 7.93 -1.78
C ARG A 81 3.15 8.24 -2.36
N LEU A 82 4.14 7.45 -1.97
CA LEU A 82 5.52 7.58 -2.43
C LEU A 82 5.79 6.50 -3.45
N LYS A 83 6.32 6.87 -4.60
CA LYS A 83 6.60 5.95 -5.69
C LYS A 83 8.07 5.97 -6.04
N TYR A 84 8.71 4.80 -5.94
CA TYR A 84 10.06 4.55 -6.43
C TYR A 84 9.96 3.81 -7.76
N ALA A 85 10.68 4.28 -8.76
CA ALA A 85 10.57 3.79 -10.14
C ALA A 85 11.27 2.45 -10.37
N ASN A 86 11.80 1.82 -9.32
CA ASN A 86 12.50 0.54 -9.41
C ASN A 86 12.45 -0.17 -8.07
N LEU A 87 12.66 -1.49 -8.07
CA LEU A 87 12.76 -2.27 -6.83
C LEU A 87 14.17 -2.22 -6.22
N ASN A 88 15.16 -1.80 -6.97
CA ASN A 88 16.50 -1.53 -6.46
C ASN A 88 16.60 -0.04 -6.16
N ILE A 89 16.58 0.30 -4.87
CA ILE A 89 16.42 1.68 -4.39
C ILE A 89 17.65 2.07 -3.57
N PRO A 90 18.71 2.61 -4.19
CA PRO A 90 19.86 3.10 -3.43
C PRO A 90 19.46 4.31 -2.57
N ASN A 91 20.21 4.52 -1.48
CA ASN A 91 19.88 5.51 -0.43
C ASN A 91 19.65 6.93 -0.92
N ARG A 92 20.14 7.28 -2.11
CA ARG A 92 20.07 8.63 -2.65
C ARG A 92 18.88 8.89 -3.57
N VAL A 93 18.11 7.85 -3.87
CA VAL A 93 16.97 8.00 -4.76
C VAL A 93 15.79 8.55 -3.98
N GLN A 94 15.25 9.66 -4.45
CA GLN A 94 14.05 10.24 -3.88
C GLN A 94 12.82 9.70 -4.59
N PRO A 95 11.77 9.36 -3.85
CA PRO A 95 10.51 8.94 -4.47
C PRO A 95 9.76 10.14 -5.06
N ILE A 96 8.86 9.83 -5.99
CA ILE A 96 7.86 10.79 -6.42
C ILE A 96 6.73 10.74 -5.39
N SER A 97 6.49 11.87 -4.73
CA SER A 97 5.47 11.97 -3.69
C SER A 97 4.21 12.62 -4.24
N SER A 98 3.07 12.04 -3.92
CA SER A 98 1.76 12.65 -4.20
C SER A 98 0.89 12.55 -2.96
N THR A 99 -0.04 13.49 -2.80
CA THR A 99 -1.00 13.44 -1.71
C THR A 99 -2.14 12.50 -2.11
N LEU A 100 -2.31 11.44 -1.33
CA LEU A 100 -3.39 10.47 -1.55
C LEU A 100 -4.70 10.98 -0.96
N LEU A 101 -4.64 11.59 0.23
CA LEU A 101 -5.82 12.08 0.92
C LEU A 101 -5.45 13.15 1.94
N GLU A 102 -6.33 14.13 2.10
CA GLU A 102 -6.21 15.22 3.08
C GLU A 102 -7.29 15.14 4.14
N ARG A 103 -7.16 15.92 5.20
CA ARG A 103 -8.11 16.01 6.32
C ARG A 103 -8.30 14.67 7.02
N VAL A 104 -7.22 13.90 7.12
CA VAL A 104 -7.23 12.58 7.73
C VAL A 104 -6.87 12.72 9.20
N ASP A 105 -7.85 12.52 10.07
CA ASP A 105 -7.67 12.65 11.50
C ASP A 105 -7.03 11.40 12.11
N GLN A 106 -7.34 10.23 11.53
CA GLN A 106 -6.77 8.95 11.94
C GLN A 106 -6.55 8.08 10.72
N PHE A 107 -5.46 7.32 10.72
CA PHE A 107 -5.13 6.41 9.64
C PHE A 107 -4.38 5.21 10.20
N LYS A 108 -4.87 4.02 9.90
CA LYS A 108 -4.25 2.77 10.37
C LYS A 108 -4.39 1.72 9.29
N ILE A 109 -3.28 1.04 9.01
CA ILE A 109 -3.27 -0.11 8.11
C ILE A 109 -2.95 -1.35 8.91
N THR A 110 -3.68 -2.43 8.66
CA THR A 110 -3.39 -3.76 9.17
C THR A 110 -3.39 -4.73 8.01
N VAL A 111 -2.70 -5.84 8.19
CA VAL A 111 -2.64 -6.93 7.22
C VAL A 111 -3.63 -8.01 7.65
N LEU A 112 -4.25 -8.66 6.68
CA LEU A 112 -5.20 -9.75 6.89
C LEU A 112 -4.64 -11.04 6.30
N ASN A 113 -4.49 -12.10 7.16
CA ASN A 113 -3.90 -13.36 6.72
C ASN A 113 -4.49 -14.63 7.37
N PRO A 114 -5.81 -14.87 7.46
CA PRO A 114 -6.91 -13.93 7.51
C PRO A 114 -7.00 -13.14 8.80
N GLN A 115 -6.25 -13.52 9.83
CA GLN A 115 -6.19 -12.78 11.09
C GLN A 115 -5.61 -11.39 10.86
N GLU A 116 -6.10 -10.43 11.62
CA GLU A 116 -5.61 -9.06 11.53
C GLU A 116 -4.27 -8.93 12.24
N LEU A 117 -3.26 -8.43 11.50
CA LEU A 117 -1.89 -8.30 11.98
C LEU A 117 -1.43 -6.85 11.85
N THR A 118 -0.67 -6.39 12.84
CA THR A 118 -0.12 -5.03 12.83
C THR A 118 1.27 -4.96 12.23
N GLN A 119 1.84 -6.11 11.87
CA GLN A 119 3.18 -6.24 11.32
C GLN A 119 3.19 -7.33 10.27
N TRP A 120 3.93 -7.10 9.18
CA TRP A 120 4.16 -8.10 8.15
C TRP A 120 5.52 -7.87 7.49
N PRO A 121 6.36 -8.88 7.22
CA PRO A 121 6.13 -10.28 7.59
C PRO A 121 6.10 -10.46 9.12
N GLU A 122 5.48 -11.56 9.59
CA GLU A 122 5.28 -11.76 11.04
C GLU A 122 6.58 -12.02 11.79
N ASN A 123 7.33 -13.03 11.34
CA ASN A 123 8.58 -13.43 12.00
C ASN A 123 9.60 -13.79 10.93
N ILE A 124 10.64 -12.99 10.80
CA ILE A 124 11.76 -13.33 9.93
C ILE A 124 12.98 -13.53 10.82
N ASN A 125 13.39 -14.79 10.98
CA ASN A 125 14.59 -15.13 11.73
C ASN A 125 15.86 -14.88 10.92
N ASP A 126 15.77 -14.97 9.58
CA ASP A 126 16.85 -14.72 8.65
C ASP A 126 16.45 -13.60 7.69
N PRO A 127 17.07 -12.41 7.78
CA PRO A 127 16.74 -11.29 6.90
C PRO A 127 17.08 -11.55 5.43
N ASN A 128 17.82 -12.63 5.12
CA ASN A 128 18.15 -13.00 3.76
C ASN A 128 17.30 -14.16 3.23
N ASN A 129 16.30 -14.60 3.99
CA ASN A 129 15.41 -15.66 3.55
C ASN A 129 14.42 -15.15 2.52
N VAL A 130 14.78 -15.26 1.24
CA VAL A 130 14.00 -14.73 0.13
C VAL A 130 12.60 -15.35 0.06
N THR A 131 12.49 -16.64 0.38
CA THR A 131 11.20 -17.33 0.36
C THR A 131 10.21 -16.69 1.34
N GLU A 132 10.67 -16.39 2.56
CA GLU A 132 9.82 -15.73 3.56
C GLU A 132 9.54 -14.28 3.17
N LEU A 133 10.52 -13.57 2.61
CA LEU A 133 10.37 -12.17 2.21
C LEU A 133 9.41 -11.99 1.03
N LYS A 134 9.23 -13.03 0.21
CA LYS A 134 8.30 -12.99 -0.93
C LYS A 134 6.85 -13.25 -0.54
N LYS A 135 6.58 -13.78 0.64
CA LYS A 135 5.22 -14.12 1.05
C LYS A 135 4.34 -12.90 1.10
N LEU A 136 3.16 -13.01 0.50
CA LEU A 136 2.13 -11.99 0.55
C LEU A 136 1.02 -12.43 1.49
N PRO A 137 0.42 -11.50 2.25
CA PRO A 137 -0.79 -11.80 3.02
C PRO A 137 -1.98 -11.94 2.08
N LEU A 138 -3.13 -12.36 2.62
CA LEU A 138 -4.36 -12.46 1.85
C LEU A 138 -4.89 -11.08 1.45
N GLY A 139 -4.64 -10.06 2.27
CA GLY A 139 -5.08 -8.71 1.99
C GLY A 139 -4.62 -7.74 3.06
N PHE A 140 -5.13 -6.52 2.97
CA PHE A 140 -4.90 -5.51 4.00
C PHE A 140 -6.15 -4.65 4.18
N LYS A 141 -6.21 -4.01 5.33
CA LYS A 141 -7.34 -3.16 5.74
C LYS A 141 -6.83 -1.78 6.06
N VAL A 142 -7.55 -0.77 5.56
CA VAL A 142 -7.30 0.63 5.86
C VAL A 142 -8.46 1.14 6.70
N GLN A 143 -8.17 1.59 7.93
CA GLN A 143 -9.13 2.26 8.80
C GLN A 143 -8.74 3.72 8.87
N LEU A 144 -9.67 4.61 8.57
CA LEU A 144 -9.38 6.03 8.56
C LEU A 144 -10.58 6.82 9.03
N THR A 145 -10.28 7.98 9.63
CA THR A 145 -11.25 8.98 10.01
C THR A 145 -10.95 10.23 9.20
N VAL A 146 -11.93 10.68 8.43
CA VAL A 146 -11.76 11.81 7.52
C VAL A 146 -12.90 12.78 7.79
N ALA A 147 -12.54 14.01 8.20
CA ALA A 147 -13.50 15.06 8.59
C ALA A 147 -14.58 14.54 9.55
N GLY A 148 -14.17 13.75 10.54
CA GLY A 148 -15.05 13.25 11.58
C GLY A 148 -15.86 12.01 11.22
N THR A 149 -15.72 11.45 10.02
CA THR A 149 -16.40 10.23 9.60
C THR A 149 -15.42 9.07 9.49
N ASP A 150 -15.79 7.91 10.02
CA ASP A 150 -14.99 6.72 10.01
C ASP A 150 -15.26 5.89 8.76
N TYR A 151 -14.19 5.38 8.16
CA TYR A 151 -14.24 4.50 7.00
C TYR A 151 -13.37 3.28 7.23
N GLU A 152 -13.74 2.17 6.61
CA GLU A 152 -12.96 0.94 6.62
C GLU A 152 -12.95 0.35 5.21
N TRP A 153 -11.75 0.20 4.66
CA TRP A 153 -11.54 -0.33 3.32
C TRP A 153 -10.74 -1.63 3.40
N ILE A 154 -11.23 -2.68 2.76
CA ILE A 154 -10.57 -3.98 2.74
C ILE A 154 -10.20 -4.32 1.30
N TYR A 155 -8.94 -4.70 1.11
CA TYR A 155 -8.38 -5.04 -0.20
C TYR A 155 -7.83 -6.45 -0.16
N SER A 156 -8.31 -7.31 -1.08
CA SER A 156 -7.77 -8.66 -1.29
C SER A 156 -6.66 -8.60 -2.32
N LEU A 157 -5.57 -9.34 -2.06
CA LEU A 157 -4.49 -9.42 -3.02
C LEU A 157 -4.73 -10.56 -4.01
N LEU A 158 -4.30 -10.35 -5.25
CA LEU A 158 -4.27 -11.41 -6.26
C LEU A 158 -3.08 -12.34 -5.98
N ASN A 159 -3.10 -13.54 -6.56
CA ASN A 159 -2.04 -14.54 -6.40
C ASN A 159 -1.92 -15.09 -4.98
N THR A 160 -2.94 -14.90 -4.16
CA THR A 160 -3.07 -15.49 -2.83
C THR A 160 -4.44 -16.13 -2.70
N ASN A 161 -4.66 -16.87 -1.62
CA ASN A 161 -6.02 -17.33 -1.29
C ASN A 161 -6.89 -16.11 -0.99
N LYS A 162 -8.07 -16.06 -1.61
CA LYS A 162 -8.96 -14.93 -1.39
C LYS A 162 -9.52 -14.95 0.02
N LEU A 163 -9.74 -13.76 0.57
CA LEU A 163 -10.46 -13.61 1.81
C LEU A 163 -11.91 -14.10 1.64
N SER A 164 -12.52 -14.53 2.75
CA SER A 164 -13.92 -14.90 2.73
C SER A 164 -14.79 -13.70 2.34
N PRO A 165 -16.03 -13.91 1.81
CA PRO A 165 -16.87 -12.78 1.42
C PRO A 165 -17.10 -11.76 2.55
N SER A 166 -17.20 -12.20 3.80
CA SER A 166 -17.38 -11.32 4.94
C SER A 166 -16.13 -10.46 5.23
N GLN A 167 -14.94 -10.97 4.89
CA GLN A 167 -13.66 -10.25 5.07
C GLN A 167 -13.31 -9.41 3.86
N ASN A 168 -13.85 -9.77 2.70
CA ASN A 168 -13.60 -9.07 1.45
C ASN A 168 -14.65 -8.00 1.15
N ASN A 169 -15.55 -7.76 2.07
CA ASN A 169 -16.59 -6.76 1.92
C ASN A 169 -16.00 -5.37 2.18
N GLN A 170 -15.95 -4.58 1.14
CA GLN A 170 -15.34 -3.25 1.22
C GLN A 170 -16.41 -2.19 1.48
N VAL A 171 -16.06 -1.24 2.35
CA VAL A 171 -16.91 -0.08 2.60
C VAL A 171 -16.47 1.02 1.63
N LEU A 172 -17.32 1.30 0.66
CA LEU A 172 -17.05 2.34 -0.33
C LEU A 172 -17.36 3.72 0.27
N PRO A 173 -16.62 4.76 -0.15
CA PRO A 173 -16.96 6.11 0.23
C PRO A 173 -18.36 6.45 -0.26
N PRO A 174 -19.14 7.16 0.55
CA PRO A 174 -20.51 7.55 0.16
C PRO A 174 -20.54 8.55 -0.96
#